data_f17650f376718d72ef6fd9eb55e9743c
#
_entry.id   f17650f376718d72ef6fd9eb55e9743c
#
_cell.length_a   1.000
_cell.length_b   1.000
_cell.length_c   1.000
_cell.angle_alpha   90.00
_cell.angle_beta   90.00
_cell.angle_gamma   90.00
#
_symmetry.space_group_name_H-M   'P 1'
#
loop_
_entity.id
_entity.type
_entity.pdbx_description
1 polymer ?
#
loop_
_entity_poly.entity_id
_entity_poly.type
_entity_poly.pdbx_seq_one_letter_code
_entity_poly.pdbx_strand_id
1 'polypeptide(L)'
;MRLRRWLLALVPALLACDGRSARRDDTVLFASGADLQSINPLFTVHPLAKQVQRYVLLTTLVRYDSLLRLEPYLARRWQWSVDRKELTLTLFAGLRWHDGEPTTARDAAWTIDRARDPATGYPRESDLEGLRSVAAADDTTLVLTFERPVPRMPDVLTDLAILPRHQFAGVPLSRMREAAWHQRPVGNGPFRFVRHEANRRWVFERNEEFPAALGGPPALARLVIAVVDEPLTKLAALASGELDAAGIQPAHAEYVRRDPALRVVDYPLLFSTVILFNVRREVFADAASRLAVASALDRAALVDGAVYGFGTPADGPIPPEVPAPPPRPGAKGAPPVAEPGSLRFELLTVGSGEAAIEQLIQSQLARSGISIEIRQLELSAFLDRVYGRGHEFDAALMGVPGDLQLGQLGPLAALSGLSPPDDPGDLARFYADSVPATFIYHARGLQGLSRRLTGIELGLRGELASVTRWRLDPP
;
A
#
# COMPACT_ATOMS: atom_id res chain seq x y z
N MET A 1 69.88 45.91 -33.10
CA MET A 1 68.40 45.87 -32.93
C MET A 1 68.00 44.48 -32.49
N ARG A 2 67.66 44.30 -31.21
CA ARG A 2 67.30 42.99 -30.62
C ARG A 2 65.85 43.00 -30.24
N LEU A 3 64.96 42.24 -30.92
CA LEU A 3 63.61 42.04 -30.63
C LEU A 3 63.47 40.99 -29.44
N ARG A 4 62.96 41.40 -28.33
CA ARG A 4 62.57 40.55 -27.22
C ARG A 4 61.15 39.98 -27.46
N ARG A 5 61.07 38.66 -27.67
CA ARG A 5 59.80 37.91 -27.69
C ARG A 5 59.32 37.70 -26.27
N TRP A 6 58.13 38.20 -25.95
CA TRP A 6 57.38 37.86 -24.76
C TRP A 6 56.47 36.65 -25.06
N LEU A 7 56.77 35.51 -24.46
CA LEU A 7 55.87 34.37 -24.44
C LEU A 7 54.89 34.57 -23.30
N LEU A 8 53.63 34.87 -23.60
CA LEU A 8 52.48 34.78 -22.68
C LEU A 8 52.11 33.34 -22.55
N ALA A 9 52.38 32.73 -21.39
CA ALA A 9 51.83 31.43 -21.00
C ALA A 9 50.38 31.59 -20.62
N LEU A 10 49.46 31.17 -21.50
CA LEU A 10 48.05 30.96 -21.17
C LEU A 10 47.94 29.68 -20.32
N VAL A 11 47.70 29.80 -19.04
CA VAL A 11 47.25 28.71 -18.18
C VAL A 11 45.73 28.55 -18.37
N PRO A 12 45.22 27.43 -18.92
CA PRO A 12 43.78 27.20 -18.90
C PRO A 12 43.37 26.88 -17.49
N ALA A 13 42.65 27.79 -16.86
CA ALA A 13 41.88 27.49 -15.63
C ALA A 13 40.80 26.50 -16.02
N LEU A 14 41.06 25.22 -15.78
CA LEU A 14 40.03 24.18 -15.72
C LEU A 14 39.11 24.50 -14.54
N LEU A 15 38.09 25.32 -14.77
CA LEU A 15 36.92 25.36 -13.95
C LEU A 15 36.25 23.97 -14.06
N ALA A 16 36.58 23.08 -13.15
CA ALA A 16 35.76 21.92 -12.86
C ALA A 16 34.38 22.45 -12.48
N CYS A 17 33.47 22.46 -13.44
CA CYS A 17 32.04 22.52 -13.10
C CYS A 17 31.72 21.26 -12.30
N ASP A 18 31.80 21.38 -10.97
CA ASP A 18 31.09 20.47 -10.07
C ASP A 18 29.59 20.67 -10.36
N GLY A 19 29.10 19.91 -11.33
CA GLY A 19 27.69 19.86 -11.76
C GLY A 19 26.76 19.21 -10.73
N ARG A 20 27.20 19.10 -9.48
CA ARG A 20 26.32 18.87 -8.36
C ARG A 20 25.64 20.21 -8.08
N SER A 21 24.42 20.40 -8.65
CA SER A 21 23.52 21.43 -8.12
C SER A 21 23.50 21.24 -6.61
N ALA A 22 23.91 22.28 -5.85
CA ALA A 22 23.97 22.24 -4.41
C ALA A 22 22.57 21.85 -3.91
N ARG A 23 22.39 20.55 -3.67
CA ARG A 23 21.18 19.97 -3.12
C ARG A 23 21.08 20.51 -1.70
N ARG A 24 19.95 21.12 -1.34
CA ARG A 24 19.77 21.59 0.03
C ARG A 24 19.80 20.34 0.93
N ASP A 25 20.63 20.38 1.98
CA ASP A 25 20.83 19.28 2.91
C ASP A 25 19.58 18.83 3.69
N ASP A 26 18.46 19.50 3.46
CA ASP A 26 17.15 19.28 4.10
C ASP A 26 16.06 18.77 3.14
N THR A 27 16.45 18.34 1.93
CA THR A 27 15.53 17.84 0.89
C THR A 27 15.75 16.34 0.61
N VAL A 28 14.72 15.53 0.82
CA VAL A 28 14.72 14.09 0.49
C VAL A 28 14.05 13.86 -0.86
N LEU A 29 14.70 13.09 -1.72
CA LEU A 29 14.17 12.55 -2.97
C LEU A 29 13.83 11.06 -2.81
N PHE A 30 12.53 10.77 -2.83
CA PHE A 30 11.97 9.43 -2.75
C PHE A 30 11.45 9.02 -4.14
N ALA A 31 11.89 7.87 -4.66
CA ALA A 31 11.45 7.39 -5.97
C ALA A 31 10.08 6.70 -5.93
N SER A 32 9.22 7.06 -6.87
CA SER A 32 8.01 6.32 -7.24
C SER A 32 8.21 5.63 -8.58
N GLY A 33 7.64 4.42 -8.76
CA GLY A 33 7.63 3.72 -10.05
C GLY A 33 6.63 4.27 -11.06
N ALA A 34 5.69 5.12 -10.62
CA ALA A 34 4.70 5.75 -11.46
C ALA A 34 4.31 7.12 -10.90
N ASP A 35 3.73 7.97 -11.73
CA ASP A 35 3.11 9.20 -11.26
C ASP A 35 1.95 8.87 -10.31
N LEU A 36 1.75 9.67 -9.28
CA LEU A 36 0.66 9.49 -8.31
C LEU A 36 -0.72 9.69 -8.96
N GLN A 37 -0.78 10.23 -10.16
CA GLN A 37 -1.98 10.55 -10.96
C GLN A 37 -2.91 11.54 -10.24
N SER A 38 -3.39 11.17 -9.06
CA SER A 38 -4.23 12.01 -8.21
C SER A 38 -3.90 11.75 -6.75
N ILE A 39 -3.90 12.83 -5.95
CA ILE A 39 -3.80 12.75 -4.50
C ILE A 39 -5.15 13.04 -3.82
N ASN A 40 -6.26 12.95 -4.56
CA ASN A 40 -7.60 13.03 -3.98
C ASN A 40 -8.01 11.66 -3.41
N PRO A 41 -8.31 11.57 -2.09
CA PRO A 41 -8.65 10.32 -1.42
C PRO A 41 -9.93 9.66 -1.95
N LEU A 42 -10.82 10.41 -2.60
CA LEU A 42 -12.07 9.86 -3.15
C LEU A 42 -11.87 9.10 -4.47
N PHE A 43 -10.72 9.24 -5.16
CA PHE A 43 -10.60 8.77 -6.53
C PHE A 43 -9.40 7.88 -6.83
N THR A 44 -8.40 7.82 -5.96
CA THR A 44 -7.19 7.03 -6.21
C THR A 44 -7.10 5.81 -5.32
N VAL A 45 -6.64 4.72 -5.92
CA VAL A 45 -6.23 3.49 -5.23
C VAL A 45 -4.71 3.30 -5.26
N HIS A 46 -3.97 4.22 -5.88
CA HIS A 46 -2.51 4.12 -6.01
C HIS A 46 -1.85 4.09 -4.61
N PRO A 47 -1.09 3.03 -4.24
CA PRO A 47 -0.64 2.82 -2.86
C PRO A 47 0.19 3.98 -2.30
N LEU A 48 1.13 4.53 -3.09
CA LEU A 48 1.96 5.65 -2.65
C LEU A 48 1.16 6.96 -2.59
N ALA A 49 0.19 7.17 -3.50
CA ALA A 49 -0.70 8.34 -3.43
C ALA A 49 -1.53 8.34 -2.15
N LYS A 50 -2.03 7.18 -1.73
CA LYS A 50 -2.72 7.03 -0.44
C LYS A 50 -1.81 7.34 0.76
N GLN A 51 -0.54 7.00 0.69
CA GLN A 51 0.42 7.36 1.73
C GLN A 51 0.71 8.87 1.74
N VAL A 52 0.85 9.50 0.56
CA VAL A 52 0.97 10.97 0.45
C VAL A 52 -0.25 11.67 1.04
N GLN A 53 -1.46 11.15 0.79
CA GLN A 53 -2.68 11.68 1.41
C GLN A 53 -2.60 11.64 2.94
N ARG A 54 -2.30 10.50 3.53
CA ARG A 54 -2.40 10.25 4.98
C ARG A 54 -1.25 10.82 5.80
N TYR A 55 -0.04 10.88 5.23
CA TYR A 55 1.18 11.17 5.99
C TYR A 55 1.89 12.44 5.55
N VAL A 56 1.55 12.98 4.37
CA VAL A 56 2.23 14.16 3.81
C VAL A 56 1.30 15.34 3.73
N LEU A 57 0.23 15.25 2.93
CA LEU A 57 -0.58 16.40 2.57
C LEU A 57 -1.81 16.63 3.44
N LEU A 58 -2.48 15.54 3.88
CA LEU A 58 -3.76 15.57 4.57
C LEU A 58 -3.66 14.85 5.92
N THR A 59 -4.76 14.86 6.68
CA THR A 59 -4.90 14.09 7.92
C THR A 59 -6.09 13.14 7.82
N THR A 60 -6.00 11.98 8.50
CA THR A 60 -7.13 11.08 8.75
C THR A 60 -7.72 11.32 10.15
N LEU A 61 -8.89 10.78 10.41
CA LEU A 61 -9.52 10.92 11.73
C LEU A 61 -8.73 10.19 12.81
N VAL A 62 -8.36 8.95 12.55
CA VAL A 62 -7.52 8.12 13.42
C VAL A 62 -6.40 7.50 12.58
N ARG A 63 -5.38 6.95 13.22
CA ARG A 63 -4.29 6.26 12.52
C ARG A 63 -3.81 5.04 13.32
N TYR A 64 -2.93 4.25 12.72
CA TYR A 64 -2.26 3.16 13.41
C TYR A 64 -0.87 3.60 13.92
N ASP A 65 -0.52 3.19 15.15
CA ASP A 65 0.84 3.31 15.68
C ASP A 65 1.78 2.24 15.06
N SER A 66 3.05 2.20 15.49
CA SER A 66 4.04 1.23 14.98
C SER A 66 3.73 -0.22 15.36
N LEU A 67 2.86 -0.45 16.34
CA LEU A 67 2.38 -1.76 16.77
C LEU A 67 1.01 -2.10 16.17
N LEU A 68 0.56 -1.34 15.16
CA LEU A 68 -0.73 -1.49 14.49
C LEU A 68 -1.94 -1.34 15.43
N ARG A 69 -1.81 -0.58 16.51
CA ARG A 69 -2.91 -0.22 17.40
C ARG A 69 -3.47 1.14 16.96
N LEU A 70 -4.78 1.28 17.06
CA LEU A 70 -5.43 2.55 16.77
C LEU A 70 -4.98 3.62 17.76
N GLU A 71 -4.56 4.76 17.24
CA GLU A 71 -4.20 5.94 18.03
C GLU A 71 -4.95 7.18 17.53
N PRO A 72 -5.16 8.16 18.43
CA PRO A 72 -5.69 9.46 18.06
C PRO A 72 -4.84 10.15 16.99
N TYR A 73 -5.53 10.84 16.05
CA TYR A 73 -4.88 11.75 15.12
C TYR A 73 -5.73 13.04 15.03
N LEU A 74 -6.45 13.33 13.92
CA LEU A 74 -7.33 14.48 13.90
C LEU A 74 -8.44 14.34 14.97
N ALA A 75 -9.01 13.15 15.16
CA ALA A 75 -9.85 12.83 16.31
C ALA A 75 -8.96 12.51 17.52
N ARG A 76 -8.95 13.40 18.51
CA ARG A 76 -8.17 13.23 19.75
C ARG A 76 -8.77 12.20 20.70
N ARG A 77 -10.07 11.91 20.59
CA ARG A 77 -10.81 10.90 21.36
C ARG A 77 -12.08 10.50 20.63
N TRP A 78 -12.61 9.35 21.00
CA TRP A 78 -13.91 8.86 20.52
C TRP A 78 -14.65 8.08 21.57
N GLN A 79 -15.96 8.00 21.41
CA GLN A 79 -16.86 7.28 22.31
C GLN A 79 -17.95 6.58 21.50
N TRP A 80 -18.21 5.33 21.85
CA TRP A 80 -19.33 4.57 21.31
C TRP A 80 -20.55 4.68 22.23
N SER A 81 -21.74 4.70 21.64
CA SER A 81 -22.99 4.43 22.37
C SER A 81 -23.01 2.99 22.92
N VAL A 82 -23.87 2.74 23.93
CA VAL A 82 -23.97 1.42 24.56
C VAL A 82 -24.38 0.33 23.58
N ASP A 83 -25.27 0.65 22.65
CA ASP A 83 -25.71 -0.24 21.57
C ASP A 83 -24.76 -0.33 20.37
N ARG A 84 -23.63 0.37 20.42
CA ARG A 84 -22.61 0.43 19.38
C ARG A 84 -23.11 0.86 17.99
N LYS A 85 -24.18 1.65 17.97
CA LYS A 85 -24.75 2.22 16.75
C LYS A 85 -24.38 3.67 16.52
N GLU A 86 -23.78 4.33 17.50
CA GLU A 86 -23.31 5.70 17.37
C GLU A 86 -21.86 5.80 17.80
N LEU A 87 -21.06 6.48 16.96
CA LEU A 87 -19.67 6.82 17.22
C LEU A 87 -19.52 8.33 17.22
N THR A 88 -19.22 8.89 18.39
CA THR A 88 -18.89 10.31 18.53
C THR A 88 -17.38 10.49 18.58
N LEU A 89 -16.84 11.32 17.68
CA LEU A 89 -15.43 11.70 17.64
C LEU A 89 -15.27 13.17 18.02
N THR A 90 -14.34 13.46 18.94
CA THR A 90 -13.95 14.84 19.26
C THR A 90 -12.65 15.17 18.55
N LEU A 91 -12.67 16.15 17.65
CA LEU A 91 -11.53 16.53 16.85
C LEU A 91 -10.57 17.46 17.60
N PHE A 92 -9.33 17.52 17.17
CA PHE A 92 -8.34 18.51 17.60
C PHE A 92 -8.78 19.89 17.11
N ALA A 93 -8.88 20.84 18.02
CA ALA A 93 -9.17 22.22 17.69
C ALA A 93 -7.89 22.98 17.33
N GLY A 94 -7.96 23.84 16.32
CA GLY A 94 -6.85 24.72 15.95
C GLY A 94 -5.99 24.24 14.78
N LEU A 95 -6.26 23.05 14.19
CA LEU A 95 -5.67 22.69 12.90
C LEU A 95 -6.25 23.58 11.80
N ARG A 96 -5.38 24.05 10.91
CA ARG A 96 -5.78 24.87 9.76
C ARG A 96 -5.41 24.17 8.45
N TRP A 97 -6.21 24.43 7.45
CA TRP A 97 -5.84 24.14 6.07
C TRP A 97 -4.66 25.02 5.65
N HIS A 98 -3.90 24.60 4.66
CA HIS A 98 -2.70 25.33 4.19
C HIS A 98 -3.00 26.71 3.58
N ASP A 99 -4.25 27.03 3.32
CA ASP A 99 -4.74 28.35 2.91
C ASP A 99 -5.24 29.23 4.09
N GLY A 100 -5.12 28.70 5.33
CA GLY A 100 -5.45 29.42 6.55
C GLY A 100 -6.84 29.18 7.09
N GLU A 101 -7.76 28.55 6.34
CA GLU A 101 -9.10 28.20 6.82
C GLU A 101 -9.04 27.14 7.96
N PRO A 102 -9.94 27.17 8.94
CA PRO A 102 -9.95 26.15 10.00
C PRO A 102 -10.38 24.78 9.48
N THR A 103 -9.69 23.71 9.92
CA THR A 103 -10.14 22.32 9.73
C THR A 103 -11.18 22.00 10.79
N THR A 104 -12.38 21.57 10.39
CA THR A 104 -13.52 21.34 11.29
C THR A 104 -14.16 19.97 11.07
N ALA A 105 -15.04 19.58 12.00
CA ALA A 105 -15.88 18.39 11.85
C ALA A 105 -16.80 18.46 10.62
N ARG A 106 -17.10 19.67 10.12
CA ARG A 106 -17.88 19.83 8.88
C ARG A 106 -17.13 19.36 7.63
N ASP A 107 -15.78 19.52 7.61
CA ASP A 107 -14.94 18.99 6.53
C ASP A 107 -14.94 17.46 6.57
N ALA A 108 -14.82 16.87 7.76
CA ALA A 108 -14.87 15.42 7.96
C ALA A 108 -16.24 14.84 7.57
N ALA A 109 -17.33 15.44 8.04
CA ALA A 109 -18.69 15.01 7.69
C ALA A 109 -18.90 15.09 6.18
N TRP A 110 -18.51 16.19 5.55
CA TRP A 110 -18.64 16.38 4.11
C TRP A 110 -17.82 15.35 3.32
N THR A 111 -16.59 15.06 3.74
CA THR A 111 -15.73 14.08 3.05
C THR A 111 -16.34 12.68 3.09
N ILE A 112 -16.82 12.25 4.27
CA ILE A 112 -17.45 10.94 4.43
C ILE A 112 -18.76 10.86 3.64
N ASP A 113 -19.57 11.93 3.64
CA ASP A 113 -20.80 11.99 2.83
C ASP A 113 -20.50 11.87 1.33
N ARG A 114 -19.41 12.49 0.84
CA ARG A 114 -18.99 12.29 -0.55
C ARG A 114 -18.52 10.87 -0.81
N ALA A 115 -17.76 10.27 0.11
CA ALA A 115 -17.24 8.90 -0.05
C ALA A 115 -18.36 7.85 -0.10
N ARG A 116 -19.44 8.03 0.64
CA ARG A 116 -20.58 7.07 0.66
C ARG A 116 -21.62 7.31 -0.45
N ASP A 117 -21.48 8.38 -1.23
CA ASP A 117 -22.40 8.64 -2.36
C ASP A 117 -21.95 7.84 -3.58
N PRO A 118 -22.77 6.90 -4.12
CA PRO A 118 -22.40 6.08 -5.27
C PRO A 118 -21.98 6.89 -6.50
N ALA A 119 -22.54 8.10 -6.68
CA ALA A 119 -22.19 8.97 -7.78
C ALA A 119 -20.75 9.53 -7.71
N THR A 120 -20.10 9.45 -6.56
CA THR A 120 -18.67 9.79 -6.41
C THR A 120 -17.78 8.73 -7.03
N GLY A 121 -18.17 7.46 -6.97
CA GLY A 121 -17.35 6.32 -7.38
C GLY A 121 -16.12 6.15 -6.50
N TYR A 122 -16.29 6.30 -5.18
CA TYR A 122 -15.23 6.03 -4.21
C TYR A 122 -14.89 4.54 -4.21
N PRO A 123 -13.63 4.15 -4.39
CA PRO A 123 -13.27 2.73 -4.58
C PRO A 123 -13.58 1.82 -3.39
N ARG A 124 -13.74 2.39 -2.20
CA ARG A 124 -14.05 1.67 -0.96
C ARG A 124 -15.42 2.09 -0.39
N GLU A 125 -16.36 2.41 -1.25
CA GLU A 125 -17.72 2.80 -0.85
C GLU A 125 -18.38 1.71 0.02
N SER A 126 -18.14 0.44 -0.30
CA SER A 126 -18.66 -0.70 0.48
C SER A 126 -18.23 -0.69 1.95
N ASP A 127 -17.11 -0.09 2.30
CA ASP A 127 -16.66 0.03 3.70
C ASP A 127 -17.52 1.01 4.52
N LEU A 128 -18.33 1.81 3.84
CA LEU A 128 -19.28 2.75 4.43
C LEU A 128 -20.72 2.22 4.38
N GLU A 129 -20.92 0.99 3.92
CA GLU A 129 -22.21 0.32 3.93
C GLU A 129 -22.69 0.16 5.39
N GLY A 130 -23.95 0.45 5.61
CA GLY A 130 -24.51 0.48 6.97
C GLY A 130 -24.27 1.77 7.77
N LEU A 131 -23.52 2.74 7.23
CA LEU A 131 -23.45 4.09 7.79
C LEU A 131 -24.72 4.86 7.41
N ARG A 132 -25.63 5.04 8.39
CA ARG A 132 -26.89 5.72 8.18
C ARG A 132 -26.74 7.22 7.98
N SER A 133 -25.93 7.87 8.82
CA SER A 133 -25.70 9.31 8.76
C SER A 133 -24.34 9.69 9.34
N VAL A 134 -23.82 10.82 8.84
CA VAL A 134 -22.66 11.50 9.42
C VAL A 134 -23.00 12.97 9.59
N ALA A 135 -22.72 13.53 10.76
CA ALA A 135 -23.06 14.93 11.08
C ALA A 135 -21.98 15.59 11.95
N ALA A 136 -21.71 16.84 11.67
CA ALA A 136 -20.95 17.71 12.57
C ALA A 136 -21.93 18.37 13.56
N ALA A 137 -21.89 18.00 14.84
CA ALA A 137 -22.71 18.60 15.88
C ALA A 137 -22.24 20.04 16.17
N ASP A 138 -20.91 20.26 16.09
CA ASP A 138 -20.25 21.57 16.17
C ASP A 138 -18.95 21.51 15.35
N ASP A 139 -18.05 22.50 15.47
CA ASP A 139 -16.81 22.57 14.72
C ASP A 139 -15.80 21.46 15.10
N THR A 140 -15.96 20.80 16.24
CA THR A 140 -15.04 19.80 16.77
C THR A 140 -15.67 18.44 17.01
N THR A 141 -16.99 18.32 16.92
CA THR A 141 -17.73 17.10 17.23
C THR A 141 -18.34 16.49 15.98
N LEU A 142 -17.86 15.30 15.63
CA LEU A 142 -18.36 14.50 14.52
C LEU A 142 -19.13 13.28 15.07
N VAL A 143 -20.34 13.05 14.57
CA VAL A 143 -21.19 11.91 14.96
C VAL A 143 -21.47 11.05 13.73
N LEU A 144 -21.18 9.76 13.85
CA LEU A 144 -21.51 8.72 12.87
C LEU A 144 -22.58 7.80 13.45
N THR A 145 -23.69 7.62 12.73
CA THR A 145 -24.79 6.72 13.14
C THR A 145 -24.87 5.55 12.17
N PHE A 146 -24.92 4.33 12.69
CA PHE A 146 -24.96 3.10 11.93
C PHE A 146 -26.32 2.40 12.05
N GLU A 147 -26.70 1.65 11.01
CA GLU A 147 -27.94 0.86 11.01
C GLU A 147 -27.89 -0.32 11.99
N ARG A 148 -26.71 -0.93 12.12
CA ARG A 148 -26.42 -2.10 12.97
C ARG A 148 -25.27 -1.81 13.93
N PRO A 149 -25.15 -2.54 15.05
CA PRO A 149 -24.01 -2.43 15.94
C PRO A 149 -22.68 -2.70 15.21
N VAL A 150 -21.70 -1.82 15.40
CA VAL A 150 -20.36 -1.95 14.80
C VAL A 150 -19.37 -2.41 15.86
N PRO A 151 -18.78 -3.62 15.71
CA PRO A 151 -17.95 -4.22 16.77
C PRO A 151 -16.61 -3.51 16.98
N ARG A 152 -16.08 -2.84 15.95
CA ARG A 152 -14.76 -2.18 15.97
C ARG A 152 -14.77 -0.86 15.20
N MET A 153 -13.69 -0.08 15.30
CA MET A 153 -13.52 1.15 14.53
C MET A 153 -13.54 0.83 13.03
N PRO A 154 -14.37 1.50 12.22
CA PRO A 154 -14.31 1.33 10.76
C PRO A 154 -12.94 1.72 10.21
N ASP A 155 -12.34 0.84 9.41
CA ASP A 155 -10.98 1.04 8.87
C ASP A 155 -10.89 2.26 7.95
N VAL A 156 -11.98 2.58 7.27
CA VAL A 156 -12.09 3.78 6.43
C VAL A 156 -11.71 5.07 7.17
N LEU A 157 -11.88 5.14 8.51
CA LEU A 157 -11.51 6.30 9.32
C LEU A 157 -10.00 6.44 9.51
N THR A 158 -9.22 5.38 9.25
CA THR A 158 -7.75 5.40 9.21
C THR A 158 -7.20 5.67 7.82
N ASP A 159 -7.99 5.44 6.77
CA ASP A 159 -7.55 5.47 5.37
C ASP A 159 -8.07 6.69 4.60
N LEU A 160 -9.32 7.09 4.81
CA LEU A 160 -9.94 8.23 4.16
C LEU A 160 -9.43 9.53 4.78
N ALA A 161 -8.51 10.19 4.09
CA ALA A 161 -8.02 11.50 4.49
C ALA A 161 -9.10 12.57 4.24
N ILE A 162 -9.15 13.57 5.13
CA ILE A 162 -10.18 14.61 5.12
C ILE A 162 -9.85 15.66 4.05
N LEU A 163 -10.86 16.10 3.30
CA LEU A 163 -10.77 17.11 2.25
C LEU A 163 -11.30 18.48 2.71
N PRO A 164 -10.74 19.58 2.19
CA PRO A 164 -11.18 20.95 2.48
C PRO A 164 -12.52 21.25 1.80
N ARG A 165 -13.65 21.14 2.52
CA ARG A 165 -14.99 21.37 1.98
C ARG A 165 -15.12 22.67 1.22
N HIS A 166 -14.49 23.75 1.70
CA HIS A 166 -14.54 25.09 1.08
C HIS A 166 -13.92 25.13 -0.32
N GLN A 167 -12.91 24.30 -0.60
CA GLN A 167 -12.28 24.22 -1.93
C GLN A 167 -13.16 23.50 -2.98
N PHE A 168 -14.20 22.80 -2.53
CA PHE A 168 -15.16 22.11 -3.39
C PHE A 168 -16.54 22.77 -3.38
N ALA A 169 -16.66 23.95 -2.76
CA ALA A 169 -17.91 24.71 -2.73
C ALA A 169 -18.39 25.01 -4.16
N GLY A 170 -19.64 24.65 -4.45
CA GLY A 170 -20.23 24.85 -5.79
C GLY A 170 -19.77 23.87 -6.87
N VAL A 171 -18.88 22.92 -6.55
CA VAL A 171 -18.49 21.87 -7.50
C VAL A 171 -19.55 20.75 -7.48
N PRO A 172 -20.28 20.51 -8.59
CA PRO A 172 -21.22 19.39 -8.67
C PRO A 172 -20.51 18.05 -8.49
N LEU A 173 -21.20 17.07 -7.91
CA LEU A 173 -20.63 15.75 -7.64
C LEU A 173 -20.09 15.08 -8.93
N SER A 174 -20.83 15.17 -10.01
CA SER A 174 -20.44 14.66 -11.34
C SER A 174 -19.16 15.29 -11.91
N ARG A 175 -18.74 16.45 -11.41
CA ARG A 175 -17.55 17.18 -11.84
C ARG A 175 -16.45 17.25 -10.79
N MET A 176 -16.56 16.52 -9.69
CA MET A 176 -15.55 16.55 -8.63
C MET A 176 -14.15 16.13 -9.11
N ARG A 177 -14.06 15.26 -10.11
CA ARG A 177 -12.78 14.87 -10.73
C ARG A 177 -12.10 16.01 -11.50
N GLU A 178 -12.84 17.06 -11.86
CA GLU A 178 -12.38 18.24 -12.61
C GLU A 178 -12.12 19.43 -11.68
N ALA A 179 -12.30 19.29 -10.37
CA ALA A 179 -12.15 20.39 -9.42
C ALA A 179 -10.75 21.01 -9.50
N ALA A 180 -10.68 22.34 -9.40
CA ALA A 180 -9.41 23.09 -9.43
C ALA A 180 -8.44 22.67 -8.32
N TRP A 181 -8.94 22.11 -7.23
CA TRP A 181 -8.14 21.53 -6.15
C TRP A 181 -7.11 20.51 -6.65
N HIS A 182 -7.40 19.73 -7.70
CA HIS A 182 -6.46 18.74 -8.25
C HIS A 182 -5.19 19.36 -8.83
N GLN A 183 -5.25 20.62 -9.26
CA GLN A 183 -4.10 21.33 -9.83
C GLN A 183 -3.22 21.95 -8.74
N ARG A 184 -3.82 22.42 -7.65
CA ARG A 184 -3.14 23.02 -6.49
C ARG A 184 -3.79 22.55 -5.20
N PRO A 185 -3.48 21.30 -4.79
CA PRO A 185 -4.11 20.73 -3.62
C PRO A 185 -3.80 21.52 -2.34
N VAL A 186 -4.85 21.93 -1.65
CA VAL A 186 -4.78 22.49 -0.30
C VAL A 186 -4.95 21.34 0.67
N GLY A 187 -4.00 21.16 1.57
CA GLY A 187 -4.02 20.13 2.61
C GLY A 187 -4.08 20.75 4.02
N ASN A 188 -4.04 19.87 5.02
CA ASN A 188 -3.93 20.21 6.43
C ASN A 188 -2.87 19.34 7.14
N GLY A 189 -2.04 18.66 6.37
CA GLY A 189 -1.01 17.73 6.84
C GLY A 189 0.32 18.41 7.17
N PRO A 190 1.32 17.59 7.52
CA PRO A 190 2.65 18.07 7.92
C PRO A 190 3.45 18.72 6.77
N PHE A 191 3.10 18.44 5.52
CA PHE A 191 3.73 19.08 4.36
C PHE A 191 2.69 19.76 3.48
N ARG A 192 3.09 20.89 2.86
CA ARG A 192 2.30 21.67 1.91
C ARG A 192 2.68 21.30 0.48
N PHE A 193 1.70 21.28 -0.41
CA PHE A 193 1.96 21.10 -1.84
C PHE A 193 2.63 22.34 -2.42
N VAL A 194 3.69 22.13 -3.21
CA VAL A 194 4.40 23.21 -3.94
C VAL A 194 4.07 23.14 -5.42
N ARG A 195 4.37 22.01 -6.06
CA ARG A 195 4.12 21.79 -7.48
C ARG A 195 4.10 20.30 -7.87
N HIS A 196 3.46 20.03 -8.97
CA HIS A 196 3.51 18.77 -9.68
C HIS A 196 4.04 19.03 -11.10
N GLU A 197 5.03 18.26 -11.51
CA GLU A 197 5.53 18.18 -12.87
C GLU A 197 5.17 16.78 -13.38
N ALA A 198 4.16 16.71 -14.27
CA ALA A 198 3.56 15.45 -14.72
C ALA A 198 4.61 14.44 -15.20
N ASN A 199 4.52 13.19 -14.76
CA ASN A 199 5.47 12.10 -15.03
C ASN A 199 6.93 12.40 -14.64
N ARG A 200 7.16 13.40 -13.79
CA ARG A 200 8.50 13.74 -13.31
C ARG A 200 8.60 13.79 -11.80
N ARG A 201 7.79 14.59 -11.12
CA ARG A 201 7.87 14.73 -9.67
C ARG A 201 6.72 15.49 -9.05
N TRP A 202 6.47 15.19 -7.77
CA TRP A 202 5.67 15.96 -6.83
C TRP A 202 6.60 16.58 -5.79
N VAL A 203 6.39 17.85 -5.47
CA VAL A 203 7.22 18.59 -4.51
C VAL A 203 6.35 19.10 -3.39
N PHE A 204 6.77 18.79 -2.18
CA PHE A 204 6.12 19.20 -0.94
C PHE A 204 7.14 19.91 -0.05
N GLU A 205 6.69 20.94 0.69
CA GLU A 205 7.49 21.64 1.66
C GLU A 205 6.90 21.53 3.05
N ARG A 206 7.74 21.64 4.07
CA ARG A 206 7.35 21.53 5.47
C ARG A 206 6.27 22.54 5.82
N ASN A 207 5.25 22.11 6.56
CA ASN A 207 4.29 22.97 7.22
C ASN A 207 4.84 23.37 8.60
N GLU A 208 5.39 24.57 8.71
CA GLU A 208 5.97 25.10 9.96
C GLU A 208 4.91 25.26 11.08
N GLU A 209 3.64 25.38 10.70
CA GLU A 209 2.52 25.59 11.62
C GLU A 209 1.82 24.27 12.00
N PHE A 210 2.37 23.12 11.59
CA PHE A 210 1.73 21.84 11.90
C PHE A 210 1.77 21.59 13.42
N PRO A 211 0.61 21.34 14.07
CA PRO A 211 0.51 21.34 15.53
C PRO A 211 1.36 20.27 16.20
N ALA A 212 2.06 20.63 17.29
CA ALA A 212 2.85 19.67 18.09
C ALA A 212 2.01 18.50 18.61
N ALA A 213 0.74 18.73 18.93
CA ALA A 213 -0.21 17.68 19.35
C ALA A 213 -0.49 16.60 18.27
N LEU A 214 -0.22 16.92 16.99
CA LEU A 214 -0.36 16.00 15.86
C LEU A 214 0.99 15.46 15.36
N GLY A 215 2.09 15.78 16.02
CA GLY A 215 3.44 15.36 15.68
C GLY A 215 4.42 16.50 15.42
N GLY A 216 3.95 17.73 15.29
CA GLY A 216 4.76 18.92 15.04
C GLY A 216 5.30 19.02 13.60
N PRO A 217 5.96 20.12 13.27
CA PRO A 217 6.56 20.32 11.96
C PRO A 217 7.60 19.24 11.64
N PRO A 218 7.62 18.73 10.38
CA PRO A 218 8.65 17.78 9.96
C PRO A 218 10.08 18.29 10.12
N ALA A 219 11.03 17.40 10.34
CA ALA A 219 12.44 17.78 10.38
C ALA A 219 12.98 18.16 8.98
N LEU A 220 12.47 17.51 7.92
CA LEU A 220 12.81 17.86 6.54
C LEU A 220 12.13 19.15 6.12
N ALA A 221 12.85 20.04 5.41
CA ALA A 221 12.23 21.21 4.79
C ALA A 221 11.44 20.81 3.52
N ARG A 222 11.88 19.79 2.80
CA ARG A 222 11.25 19.40 1.54
C ARG A 222 11.26 17.90 1.31
N LEU A 223 10.14 17.39 0.81
CA LEU A 223 9.98 16.04 0.28
C LEU A 223 9.69 16.12 -1.22
N VAL A 224 10.43 15.35 -2.01
CA VAL A 224 10.21 15.22 -3.45
C VAL A 224 9.91 13.76 -3.76
N ILE A 225 8.74 13.50 -4.33
CA ILE A 225 8.42 12.19 -4.90
C ILE A 225 8.82 12.25 -6.38
N ALA A 226 9.93 11.61 -6.72
CA ALA A 226 10.46 11.55 -8.08
C ALA A 226 9.86 10.35 -8.82
N VAL A 227 9.36 10.57 -10.03
CA VAL A 227 8.84 9.49 -10.88
C VAL A 227 10.01 8.90 -11.67
N VAL A 228 10.37 7.66 -11.34
CA VAL A 228 11.41 6.89 -12.02
C VAL A 228 10.88 5.46 -12.16
N ASP A 229 10.48 5.09 -13.36
CA ASP A 229 9.83 3.78 -13.59
C ASP A 229 10.87 2.67 -13.77
N GLU A 230 11.91 2.91 -14.54
CA GLU A 230 12.89 1.92 -14.95
C GLU A 230 13.80 1.50 -13.76
N PRO A 231 13.90 0.19 -13.42
CA PRO A 231 14.63 -0.29 -12.24
C PRO A 231 16.13 0.03 -12.22
N LEU A 232 16.82 -0.06 -13.37
CA LEU A 232 18.25 0.25 -13.45
C LEU A 232 18.52 1.74 -13.32
N THR A 233 17.62 2.58 -13.84
CA THR A 233 17.68 4.04 -13.65
C THR A 233 17.52 4.42 -12.18
N LYS A 234 16.58 3.78 -11.44
CA LYS A 234 16.46 3.93 -9.98
C LYS A 234 17.74 3.56 -9.28
N LEU A 235 18.31 2.41 -9.64
CA LEU A 235 19.55 1.92 -9.03
C LEU A 235 20.72 2.88 -9.27
N ALA A 236 20.89 3.36 -10.50
CA ALA A 236 21.93 4.32 -10.86
C ALA A 236 21.76 5.65 -10.12
N ALA A 237 20.54 6.19 -10.05
CA ALA A 237 20.24 7.44 -9.34
C ALA A 237 20.42 7.31 -7.81
N LEU A 238 20.16 6.13 -7.25
CA LEU A 238 20.45 5.85 -5.85
C LEU A 238 21.95 5.79 -5.59
N ALA A 239 22.73 5.09 -6.45
CA ALA A 239 24.19 4.96 -6.33
C ALA A 239 24.92 6.29 -6.56
N SER A 240 24.40 7.16 -7.46
CA SER A 240 24.95 8.51 -7.66
C SER A 240 24.58 9.51 -6.57
N GLY A 241 23.66 9.16 -5.67
CA GLY A 241 23.13 10.06 -4.65
C GLY A 241 22.10 11.08 -5.20
N GLU A 242 21.58 10.91 -6.40
CA GLU A 242 20.45 11.69 -6.92
C GLU A 242 19.14 11.36 -6.21
N LEU A 243 18.99 10.10 -5.76
CA LEU A 243 17.88 9.66 -4.91
C LEU A 243 18.39 9.30 -3.51
N ASP A 244 17.57 9.53 -2.48
CA ASP A 244 17.85 9.11 -1.12
C ASP A 244 17.15 7.80 -0.75
N ALA A 245 16.03 7.51 -1.42
CA ALA A 245 15.25 6.30 -1.21
C ALA A 245 14.61 5.84 -2.52
N ALA A 246 14.72 4.55 -2.81
CA ALA A 246 14.10 3.94 -3.99
C ALA A 246 13.75 2.47 -3.72
N GLY A 247 12.57 2.04 -4.18
CA GLY A 247 12.26 0.61 -4.28
C GLY A 247 13.24 -0.06 -5.24
N ILE A 248 13.82 -1.16 -4.82
CA ILE A 248 14.78 -1.95 -5.61
C ILE A 248 14.23 -3.35 -5.87
N GLN A 249 14.67 -3.97 -6.96
CA GLN A 249 14.36 -5.37 -7.21
C GLN A 249 15.22 -6.29 -6.34
N PRO A 250 14.73 -7.48 -5.97
CA PRO A 250 15.50 -8.47 -5.20
C PRO A 250 16.88 -8.75 -5.76
N ALA A 251 17.01 -8.90 -7.07
CA ALA A 251 18.28 -9.14 -7.76
C ALA A 251 19.32 -8.01 -7.57
N HIS A 252 18.89 -6.79 -7.26
CA HIS A 252 19.76 -5.63 -7.05
C HIS A 252 20.22 -5.46 -5.60
N ALA A 253 19.63 -6.19 -4.65
CA ALA A 253 19.88 -5.99 -3.21
C ALA A 253 21.36 -6.14 -2.86
N GLU A 254 22.04 -7.13 -3.41
CA GLU A 254 23.45 -7.37 -3.13
C GLU A 254 24.36 -6.25 -3.68
N TYR A 255 24.01 -5.68 -4.83
CA TYR A 255 24.73 -4.52 -5.37
C TYR A 255 24.62 -3.31 -4.43
N VAL A 256 23.40 -3.01 -3.95
CA VAL A 256 23.18 -1.89 -3.03
C VAL A 256 23.89 -2.13 -1.68
N ARG A 257 23.94 -3.36 -1.18
CA ARG A 257 24.62 -3.69 0.09
C ARG A 257 26.13 -3.47 0.03
N ARG A 258 26.74 -3.61 -1.15
CA ARG A 258 28.18 -3.39 -1.34
C ARG A 258 28.58 -1.93 -1.35
N ASP A 259 27.65 -1.02 -1.60
CA ASP A 259 27.93 0.41 -1.57
C ASP A 259 27.93 0.91 -0.10
N PRO A 260 29.08 1.46 0.38
CA PRO A 260 29.18 1.94 1.77
C PRO A 260 28.28 3.13 2.08
N ALA A 261 27.81 3.88 1.07
CA ALA A 261 26.90 5.01 1.24
C ALA A 261 25.42 4.59 1.33
N LEU A 262 25.13 3.32 1.00
CA LEU A 262 23.77 2.80 0.90
C LEU A 262 23.49 1.72 1.94
N ARG A 263 22.22 1.44 2.13
CA ARG A 263 21.71 0.28 2.87
C ARG A 263 20.44 -0.26 2.22
N VAL A 264 20.21 -1.55 2.38
CA VAL A 264 18.95 -2.20 2.01
C VAL A 264 18.10 -2.39 3.26
N VAL A 265 16.84 -2.02 3.17
CA VAL A 265 15.83 -2.31 4.18
C VAL A 265 14.72 -3.12 3.53
N ASP A 266 14.43 -4.29 4.08
CA ASP A 266 13.26 -5.09 3.75
C ASP A 266 12.19 -4.93 4.83
N TYR A 267 10.93 -4.96 4.42
CA TYR A 267 9.80 -4.72 5.32
C TYR A 267 8.55 -5.46 4.84
N PRO A 268 7.64 -5.84 5.75
CA PRO A 268 6.42 -6.55 5.38
C PRO A 268 5.49 -5.66 4.55
N LEU A 269 4.81 -6.28 3.57
CA LEU A 269 3.75 -5.68 2.77
C LEU A 269 2.43 -6.41 3.00
N LEU A 270 1.32 -5.68 2.91
CA LEU A 270 -0.03 -6.27 2.84
C LEU A 270 -0.30 -6.74 1.41
N PHE A 271 0.44 -7.74 0.98
CA PHE A 271 0.32 -8.34 -0.34
C PHE A 271 0.78 -9.79 -0.28
N SER A 272 -0.03 -10.70 -0.80
CA SER A 272 0.27 -12.14 -0.77
C SER A 272 0.21 -12.74 -2.15
N THR A 273 1.10 -13.67 -2.46
CA THR A 273 1.03 -14.51 -3.66
C THR A 273 0.30 -15.79 -3.31
N VAL A 274 -0.74 -16.11 -4.07
CA VAL A 274 -1.64 -17.24 -3.79
C VAL A 274 -1.94 -18.04 -5.05
N ILE A 275 -2.27 -19.31 -4.87
CA ILE A 275 -3.00 -20.10 -5.86
C ILE A 275 -4.46 -20.15 -5.43
N LEU A 276 -5.35 -19.50 -6.16
CA LEU A 276 -6.79 -19.55 -5.98
C LEU A 276 -7.34 -20.79 -6.68
N PHE A 277 -8.17 -21.57 -6.01
CA PHE A 277 -8.84 -22.75 -6.59
C PHE A 277 -10.28 -22.42 -6.98
N ASN A 278 -10.75 -22.92 -8.11
CA ASN A 278 -12.15 -22.82 -8.49
C ASN A 278 -12.87 -24.12 -8.09
N VAL A 279 -13.64 -24.08 -6.99
CA VAL A 279 -14.36 -25.24 -6.47
C VAL A 279 -15.56 -25.67 -7.33
N ARG A 280 -15.94 -24.87 -8.33
CA ARG A 280 -16.96 -25.23 -9.32
C ARG A 280 -16.43 -26.23 -10.35
N ARG A 281 -15.11 -26.40 -10.41
CA ARG A 281 -14.45 -27.37 -11.27
C ARG A 281 -14.30 -28.72 -10.54
N GLU A 282 -14.60 -29.83 -11.23
CA GLU A 282 -14.59 -31.18 -10.65
C GLU A 282 -13.26 -31.49 -9.95
N VAL A 283 -12.13 -31.12 -10.55
CA VAL A 283 -10.78 -31.35 -10.00
C VAL A 283 -10.57 -30.71 -8.62
N PHE A 284 -11.29 -29.63 -8.30
CA PHE A 284 -11.17 -28.90 -7.03
C PHE A 284 -12.47 -28.84 -6.22
N ALA A 285 -13.48 -29.60 -6.58
CA ALA A 285 -14.72 -29.66 -5.81
C ALA A 285 -14.48 -30.18 -4.38
N ASP A 286 -13.56 -31.13 -4.22
CA ASP A 286 -13.18 -31.69 -2.91
C ASP A 286 -12.02 -30.89 -2.26
N ALA A 287 -12.15 -30.58 -0.96
CA ALA A 287 -11.11 -29.95 -0.17
C ALA A 287 -9.82 -30.78 -0.10
N ALA A 288 -9.91 -32.09 -0.15
CA ALA A 288 -8.76 -32.98 -0.14
C ALA A 288 -7.82 -32.76 -1.34
N SER A 289 -8.37 -32.53 -2.54
CA SER A 289 -7.60 -32.22 -3.75
C SER A 289 -6.85 -30.86 -3.61
N ARG A 290 -7.51 -29.85 -3.05
CA ARG A 290 -6.91 -28.54 -2.81
C ARG A 290 -5.81 -28.61 -1.75
N LEU A 291 -6.03 -29.37 -0.69
CA LEU A 291 -5.05 -29.60 0.35
C LEU A 291 -3.84 -30.39 -0.16
N ALA A 292 -4.03 -31.38 -1.08
CA ALA A 292 -2.94 -32.08 -1.72
C ALA A 292 -1.99 -31.12 -2.46
N VAL A 293 -2.54 -30.22 -3.25
CA VAL A 293 -1.74 -29.17 -3.91
C VAL A 293 -1.02 -28.28 -2.88
N ALA A 294 -1.74 -27.81 -1.87
CA ALA A 294 -1.18 -26.92 -0.83
C ALA A 294 -0.03 -27.58 -0.04
N SER A 295 -0.15 -28.89 0.26
CA SER A 295 0.83 -29.65 1.03
C SER A 295 2.07 -30.06 0.22
N ALA A 296 1.95 -30.12 -1.12
CA ALA A 296 3.05 -30.45 -2.02
C ALA A 296 4.03 -29.28 -2.27
N LEU A 297 3.69 -28.07 -1.80
CA LEU A 297 4.49 -26.86 -2.03
C LEU A 297 5.50 -26.62 -0.89
N ASP A 298 6.77 -26.63 -1.22
CA ASP A 298 7.85 -26.11 -0.39
C ASP A 298 7.92 -24.59 -0.57
N ARG A 299 7.26 -23.88 0.33
CA ARG A 299 7.13 -22.40 0.28
C ARG A 299 8.45 -21.70 0.49
N ALA A 300 9.35 -22.25 1.32
CA ALA A 300 10.66 -21.68 1.55
C ALA A 300 11.51 -21.72 0.26
N ALA A 301 11.54 -22.87 -0.41
CA ALA A 301 12.22 -23.00 -1.69
C ALA A 301 11.60 -22.12 -2.80
N LEU A 302 10.28 -21.88 -2.77
CA LEU A 302 9.63 -20.95 -3.69
C LEU A 302 10.05 -19.49 -3.41
N VAL A 303 10.13 -19.09 -2.15
CA VAL A 303 10.60 -17.75 -1.75
C VAL A 303 12.06 -17.55 -2.17
N ASP A 304 12.92 -18.52 -1.92
CA ASP A 304 14.34 -18.43 -2.29
C ASP A 304 14.51 -18.37 -3.81
N GLY A 305 13.81 -19.20 -4.56
CA GLY A 305 13.95 -19.29 -6.01
C GLY A 305 13.27 -18.15 -6.79
N ALA A 306 12.09 -17.66 -6.33
CA ALA A 306 11.32 -16.68 -7.08
C ALA A 306 11.60 -15.24 -6.66
N VAL A 307 11.89 -14.98 -5.37
CA VAL A 307 12.07 -13.64 -4.82
C VAL A 307 13.37 -13.48 -4.02
N TYR A 308 14.35 -14.36 -4.25
CA TYR A 308 15.70 -14.27 -3.66
C TYR A 308 15.68 -14.21 -2.12
N GLY A 309 14.76 -14.91 -1.47
CA GLY A 309 14.58 -14.87 -0.02
C GLY A 309 13.81 -13.65 0.51
N PHE A 310 13.38 -12.72 -0.35
CA PHE A 310 12.62 -11.53 0.04
C PHE A 310 11.10 -11.76 0.02
N GLY A 311 10.67 -12.71 0.81
CA GLY A 311 9.27 -13.06 1.06
C GLY A 311 9.17 -13.81 2.39
N THR A 312 8.02 -13.78 3.02
CA THR A 312 7.74 -14.60 4.21
C THR A 312 6.92 -15.79 3.75
N PRO A 313 7.44 -17.04 3.85
CA PRO A 313 6.66 -18.23 3.54
C PRO A 313 5.32 -18.22 4.28
N ALA A 314 4.23 -18.49 3.61
CA ALA A 314 2.90 -18.30 4.18
C ALA A 314 2.29 -19.62 4.67
N ASP A 315 2.11 -19.77 5.97
CA ASP A 315 1.39 -20.88 6.58
C ASP A 315 -0.14 -20.72 6.53
N GLY A 316 -0.62 -19.54 6.13
CA GLY A 316 -2.04 -19.20 6.06
C GLY A 316 -2.29 -17.82 5.45
N PRO A 317 -3.54 -17.32 5.54
CA PRO A 317 -3.94 -16.08 4.91
C PRO A 317 -3.49 -14.80 5.64
N ILE A 318 -2.99 -14.93 6.87
CA ILE A 318 -2.65 -13.80 7.73
C ILE A 318 -1.13 -13.63 7.78
N PRO A 319 -0.59 -12.49 7.35
CA PRO A 319 0.84 -12.21 7.54
C PRO A 319 1.21 -12.20 9.03
N PRO A 320 2.38 -12.72 9.42
CA PRO A 320 2.75 -12.85 10.84
C PRO A 320 2.84 -11.50 11.59
N GLU A 321 3.03 -10.41 10.88
CA GLU A 321 3.07 -9.06 11.47
C GLU A 321 1.68 -8.46 11.72
N VAL A 322 0.61 -9.05 11.15
CA VAL A 322 -0.77 -8.61 11.38
C VAL A 322 -1.31 -9.27 12.64
N PRO A 323 -1.83 -8.52 13.62
CA PRO A 323 -2.43 -9.10 14.80
C PRO A 323 -3.58 -10.02 14.43
N ALA A 324 -3.38 -11.33 14.61
CA ALA A 324 -4.42 -12.31 14.35
C ALA A 324 -5.48 -12.30 15.47
N PRO A 325 -6.77 -12.42 15.14
CA PRO A 325 -7.77 -12.71 16.16
C PRO A 325 -7.44 -14.05 16.84
N PRO A 326 -7.65 -14.19 18.17
CA PRO A 326 -7.35 -15.43 18.86
C PRO A 326 -8.13 -16.60 18.25
N PRO A 327 -7.49 -17.79 18.04
CA PRO A 327 -8.17 -18.93 17.51
C PRO A 327 -9.30 -19.37 18.44
N ARG A 328 -10.49 -19.58 17.89
CA ARG A 328 -11.62 -20.11 18.66
C ARG A 328 -11.40 -21.59 18.98
N PRO A 329 -11.74 -22.05 20.21
CA PRO A 329 -11.67 -23.47 20.56
C PRO A 329 -12.57 -24.32 19.65
N GLY A 330 -12.10 -25.48 19.19
CA GLY A 330 -12.91 -26.46 18.47
C GLY A 330 -12.61 -26.61 16.98
N ALA A 331 -11.37 -26.36 16.54
CA ALA A 331 -10.95 -26.71 15.20
C ALA A 331 -11.14 -28.20 14.93
N LYS A 332 -11.90 -28.56 13.89
CA LYS A 332 -11.84 -29.91 13.31
C LYS A 332 -10.44 -30.06 12.72
N GLY A 333 -9.86 -31.26 12.84
CA GLY A 333 -8.56 -31.53 12.22
C GLY A 333 -8.61 -31.28 10.71
N ALA A 334 -7.46 -30.95 10.12
CA ALA A 334 -7.35 -30.73 8.67
C ALA A 334 -8.02 -31.90 7.90
N PRO A 335 -8.71 -31.66 6.78
CA PRO A 335 -9.29 -32.69 5.98
C PRO A 335 -8.21 -33.70 5.52
N PRO A 336 -8.56 -34.99 5.28
CA PRO A 336 -7.60 -35.95 4.76
C PRO A 336 -7.05 -35.46 3.41
N VAL A 337 -5.75 -35.64 3.19
CA VAL A 337 -5.09 -35.28 1.92
C VAL A 337 -5.47 -36.32 0.89
N ALA A 338 -5.88 -35.92 -0.32
CA ALA A 338 -6.11 -36.85 -1.43
C ALA A 338 -4.81 -37.53 -1.86
N GLU A 339 -4.90 -38.75 -2.39
CA GLU A 339 -3.72 -39.40 -2.99
C GLU A 339 -3.26 -38.57 -4.22
N PRO A 340 -2.00 -38.11 -4.28
CA PRO A 340 -1.54 -37.12 -5.26
C PRO A 340 -1.58 -37.61 -6.73
N GLY A 341 -1.56 -38.91 -6.99
CA GLY A 341 -1.25 -39.49 -8.31
C GLY A 341 -2.27 -39.27 -9.43
N SER A 342 -3.37 -38.55 -9.22
CA SER A 342 -4.44 -38.38 -10.22
C SER A 342 -4.81 -36.93 -10.54
N LEU A 343 -4.19 -35.91 -9.91
CA LEU A 343 -4.58 -34.53 -10.13
C LEU A 343 -3.90 -33.95 -11.37
N ARG A 344 -4.73 -33.42 -12.28
CA ARG A 344 -4.27 -32.63 -13.43
C ARG A 344 -5.16 -31.43 -13.62
N PHE A 345 -4.56 -30.23 -13.78
CA PHE A 345 -5.30 -28.99 -13.94
C PHE A 345 -4.50 -27.91 -14.68
N GLU A 346 -5.20 -26.88 -15.19
CA GLU A 346 -4.64 -25.67 -15.77
C GLU A 346 -4.35 -24.64 -14.66
N LEU A 347 -3.12 -24.09 -14.63
CA LEU A 347 -2.75 -22.98 -13.76
C LEU A 347 -2.66 -21.71 -14.59
N LEU A 348 -3.65 -20.83 -14.44
CA LEU A 348 -3.64 -19.51 -15.06
C LEU A 348 -2.68 -18.56 -14.33
N THR A 349 -1.96 -17.74 -15.07
CA THR A 349 -1.11 -16.68 -14.54
C THR A 349 -1.06 -15.50 -15.50
N VAL A 350 -0.68 -14.34 -14.97
CA VAL A 350 -0.47 -13.12 -15.77
C VAL A 350 0.97 -13.08 -16.26
N GLY A 351 1.18 -12.87 -17.56
CA GLY A 351 2.52 -12.70 -18.11
C GLY A 351 2.62 -13.06 -19.57
N SER A 352 3.78 -12.80 -20.13
CA SER A 352 4.13 -13.13 -21.53
C SER A 352 5.60 -13.47 -21.66
N GLY A 353 6.30 -13.77 -20.57
CA GLY A 353 7.74 -13.99 -20.52
C GLY A 353 8.14 -15.19 -19.67
N GLU A 354 9.23 -15.05 -18.94
CA GLU A 354 9.70 -16.08 -18.02
C GLU A 354 8.69 -16.30 -16.90
N ALA A 355 8.37 -17.58 -16.68
CA ALA A 355 7.40 -18.05 -15.68
C ALA A 355 8.14 -18.70 -14.50
N ALA A 356 9.08 -17.97 -13.86
CA ALA A 356 10.01 -18.54 -12.90
C ALA A 356 9.31 -19.21 -11.70
N ILE A 357 8.35 -18.52 -11.08
CA ILE A 357 7.62 -19.08 -9.94
C ILE A 357 6.69 -20.21 -10.37
N GLU A 358 6.04 -20.09 -11.51
CA GLU A 358 5.15 -21.11 -12.07
C GLU A 358 5.91 -22.40 -12.38
N GLN A 359 7.11 -22.31 -12.95
CA GLN A 359 7.96 -23.46 -13.26
C GLN A 359 8.46 -24.14 -11.98
N LEU A 360 8.80 -23.35 -10.94
CA LEU A 360 9.16 -23.92 -9.63
C LEU A 360 7.97 -24.66 -9.01
N ILE A 361 6.77 -24.08 -9.05
CA ILE A 361 5.53 -24.72 -8.61
C ILE A 361 5.30 -26.03 -9.39
N GLN A 362 5.38 -25.97 -10.72
CA GLN A 362 5.20 -27.13 -11.59
C GLN A 362 6.17 -28.26 -11.23
N SER A 363 7.44 -27.93 -11.03
CA SER A 363 8.47 -28.91 -10.65
C SER A 363 8.20 -29.54 -9.28
N GLN A 364 7.73 -28.77 -8.31
CA GLN A 364 7.39 -29.29 -6.97
C GLN A 364 6.18 -30.22 -7.02
N LEU A 365 5.11 -29.79 -7.69
CA LEU A 365 3.88 -30.56 -7.84
C LEU A 365 4.12 -31.89 -8.59
N ALA A 366 4.96 -31.83 -9.65
CA ALA A 366 5.31 -33.06 -10.41
C ALA A 366 6.00 -34.11 -9.55
N ARG A 367 6.82 -33.71 -8.58
CA ARG A 367 7.45 -34.63 -7.60
C ARG A 367 6.43 -35.34 -6.72
N SER A 368 5.28 -34.76 -6.50
CA SER A 368 4.16 -35.32 -5.75
C SER A 368 3.12 -35.99 -6.66
N GLY A 369 3.43 -36.22 -7.95
CA GLY A 369 2.53 -36.84 -8.90
C GLY A 369 1.38 -35.94 -9.41
N ILE A 370 1.41 -34.65 -9.13
CA ILE A 370 0.42 -33.65 -9.57
C ILE A 370 0.91 -33.01 -10.86
N SER A 371 0.11 -33.05 -11.93
CA SER A 371 0.44 -32.49 -13.25
C SER A 371 -0.27 -31.14 -13.46
N ILE A 372 0.47 -30.10 -13.78
CA ILE A 372 -0.14 -28.81 -14.13
C ILE A 372 0.27 -28.35 -15.54
N GLU A 373 -0.65 -27.67 -16.22
CA GLU A 373 -0.42 -26.94 -17.44
C GLU A 373 -0.41 -25.44 -17.15
N ILE A 374 0.74 -24.78 -17.33
CA ILE A 374 0.88 -23.33 -17.10
C ILE A 374 0.33 -22.59 -18.31
N ARG A 375 -0.60 -21.68 -18.08
CA ARG A 375 -1.16 -20.81 -19.10
C ARG A 375 -1.01 -19.35 -18.73
N GLN A 376 -0.05 -18.68 -19.36
CA GLN A 376 0.14 -17.24 -19.24
C GLN A 376 -0.87 -16.50 -20.12
N LEU A 377 -1.50 -15.48 -19.54
CA LEU A 377 -2.45 -14.61 -20.21
C LEU A 377 -2.05 -13.15 -20.04
N GLU A 378 -2.46 -12.32 -20.98
CA GLU A 378 -2.45 -10.87 -20.81
C GLU A 378 -3.42 -10.50 -19.67
N LEU A 379 -3.14 -9.39 -18.95
CA LEU A 379 -3.85 -9.02 -17.72
C LEU A 379 -5.38 -8.95 -17.91
N SER A 380 -5.87 -8.33 -18.99
CA SER A 380 -7.32 -8.20 -19.21
C SER A 380 -7.98 -9.55 -19.42
N ALA A 381 -7.35 -10.44 -20.21
CA ALA A 381 -7.84 -11.80 -20.44
C ALA A 381 -7.81 -12.65 -19.16
N PHE A 382 -6.79 -12.48 -18.34
CA PHE A 382 -6.73 -13.12 -17.02
C PHE A 382 -7.88 -12.66 -16.12
N LEU A 383 -8.08 -11.33 -16.03
CA LEU A 383 -9.16 -10.77 -15.21
C LEU A 383 -10.55 -11.24 -15.67
N ASP A 384 -10.79 -11.28 -16.97
CA ASP A 384 -12.06 -11.77 -17.53
C ASP A 384 -12.33 -13.23 -17.17
N ARG A 385 -11.30 -14.10 -17.20
CA ARG A 385 -11.47 -15.51 -16.85
C ARG A 385 -11.68 -15.73 -15.36
N VAL A 386 -10.95 -15.01 -14.52
CA VAL A 386 -10.99 -15.20 -13.06
C VAL A 386 -12.19 -14.49 -12.45
N TYR A 387 -12.41 -13.20 -12.77
CA TYR A 387 -13.45 -12.36 -12.18
C TYR A 387 -14.73 -12.26 -13.01
N GLY A 388 -14.68 -12.65 -14.29
CA GLY A 388 -15.85 -12.67 -15.16
C GLY A 388 -16.90 -13.67 -14.69
N ARG A 389 -18.15 -13.49 -15.14
CA ARG A 389 -19.30 -14.30 -14.71
C ARG A 389 -19.15 -15.81 -14.94
N GLY A 390 -18.29 -16.22 -15.89
CA GLY A 390 -18.06 -17.62 -16.23
C GLY A 390 -17.11 -18.36 -15.29
N HIS A 391 -16.24 -17.65 -14.59
CA HIS A 391 -15.15 -18.20 -13.77
C HIS A 391 -14.42 -19.36 -14.50
N GLU A 392 -13.87 -19.04 -15.69
CA GLU A 392 -13.31 -20.03 -16.62
C GLU A 392 -11.86 -20.38 -16.30
N PHE A 393 -11.60 -20.97 -15.14
CA PHE A 393 -10.28 -21.41 -14.70
C PHE A 393 -10.41 -22.64 -13.79
N ASP A 394 -9.35 -23.44 -13.69
CA ASP A 394 -9.21 -24.47 -12.68
C ASP A 394 -8.51 -23.91 -11.43
N ALA A 395 -7.30 -23.36 -11.61
CA ALA A 395 -6.58 -22.62 -10.59
C ALA A 395 -5.93 -21.36 -11.18
N ALA A 396 -5.71 -20.34 -10.35
CA ALA A 396 -5.09 -19.09 -10.77
C ALA A 396 -3.99 -18.67 -9.78
N LEU A 397 -2.78 -18.48 -10.29
CA LEU A 397 -1.68 -17.87 -9.53
C LEU A 397 -1.80 -16.36 -9.64
N MET A 398 -1.96 -15.70 -8.49
CA MET A 398 -2.21 -14.26 -8.46
C MET A 398 -1.68 -13.59 -7.21
N GLY A 399 -1.47 -12.28 -7.31
CA GLY A 399 -1.20 -11.42 -6.18
C GLY A 399 -2.50 -10.90 -5.56
N VAL A 400 -2.60 -10.94 -4.24
CA VAL A 400 -3.76 -10.45 -3.49
C VAL A 400 -3.32 -9.32 -2.58
N PRO A 401 -3.76 -8.07 -2.86
CA PRO A 401 -3.56 -6.97 -1.93
C PRO A 401 -4.40 -7.19 -0.68
N GLY A 402 -3.82 -6.93 0.48
CA GLY A 402 -4.46 -7.09 1.77
C GLY A 402 -4.66 -5.76 2.49
N ASP A 403 -5.38 -5.81 3.58
CA ASP A 403 -5.51 -4.75 4.56
C ASP A 403 -5.32 -5.27 6.00
N LEU A 404 -5.19 -4.37 6.96
CA LEU A 404 -4.97 -4.74 8.37
C LEU A 404 -6.19 -5.40 9.03
N GLN A 405 -7.36 -5.32 8.40
CA GLN A 405 -8.59 -5.96 8.90
C GLN A 405 -8.93 -7.25 8.16
N LEU A 406 -8.09 -7.67 7.21
CA LEU A 406 -8.24 -8.89 6.42
C LEU A 406 -9.52 -8.90 5.54
N GLY A 407 -10.00 -7.71 5.16
CA GLY A 407 -11.22 -7.56 4.37
C GLY A 407 -11.20 -8.25 3.02
N GLN A 408 -10.01 -8.47 2.43
CA GLN A 408 -9.83 -9.18 1.17
C GLN A 408 -10.17 -10.68 1.22
N LEU A 409 -10.17 -11.30 2.41
CA LEU A 409 -10.32 -12.75 2.52
C LEU A 409 -11.74 -13.23 2.18
N GLY A 410 -12.77 -12.48 2.57
CA GLY A 410 -14.14 -12.80 2.19
C GLY A 410 -14.35 -12.84 0.67
N PRO A 411 -14.07 -11.75 -0.06
CA PRO A 411 -14.13 -11.70 -1.52
C PRO A 411 -13.29 -12.79 -2.22
N LEU A 412 -12.08 -13.07 -1.72
CA LEU A 412 -11.23 -14.13 -2.28
C LEU A 412 -11.86 -15.52 -2.14
N ALA A 413 -12.48 -15.84 -1.00
CA ALA A 413 -13.22 -17.06 -0.79
C ALA A 413 -14.44 -17.16 -1.72
N ALA A 414 -15.21 -16.07 -1.84
CA ALA A 414 -16.36 -16.02 -2.75
C ALA A 414 -15.95 -16.21 -4.23
N LEU A 415 -14.80 -15.66 -4.62
CA LEU A 415 -14.23 -15.83 -5.97
C LEU A 415 -13.91 -17.29 -6.25
N SER A 416 -13.43 -18.06 -5.27
CA SER A 416 -13.22 -19.50 -5.40
C SER A 416 -14.52 -20.29 -5.58
N GLY A 417 -15.67 -19.74 -5.20
CA GLY A 417 -16.99 -20.38 -5.19
C GLY A 417 -17.46 -20.86 -3.83
N LEU A 418 -16.76 -20.50 -2.77
CA LEU A 418 -17.14 -20.83 -1.38
C LEU A 418 -17.76 -19.62 -0.70
N SER A 419 -18.73 -19.88 0.18
CA SER A 419 -19.34 -18.82 1.00
C SER A 419 -18.48 -18.59 2.23
N PRO A 420 -17.86 -17.39 2.39
CA PRO A 420 -17.08 -17.08 3.58
C PRO A 420 -18.00 -16.93 4.79
N PRO A 421 -17.48 -17.13 6.03
CA PRO A 421 -18.22 -16.82 7.23
C PRO A 421 -18.41 -15.30 7.37
N ASP A 422 -19.52 -14.90 8.01
CA ASP A 422 -19.83 -13.48 8.28
C ASP A 422 -18.86 -12.86 9.31
N ASP A 423 -18.35 -13.67 10.23
CA ASP A 423 -17.40 -13.22 11.25
C ASP A 423 -15.95 -13.30 10.74
N PRO A 424 -15.24 -12.17 10.59
CA PRO A 424 -13.83 -12.16 10.18
C PRO A 424 -12.92 -13.01 11.10
N GLY A 425 -13.28 -13.23 12.37
CA GLY A 425 -12.53 -14.09 13.28
C GLY A 425 -12.55 -15.58 12.91
N ASP A 426 -13.51 -16.01 12.10
CA ASP A 426 -13.62 -17.38 11.62
C ASP A 426 -12.92 -17.59 10.26
N LEU A 427 -12.52 -16.52 9.56
CA LEU A 427 -11.92 -16.60 8.22
C LEU A 427 -10.63 -17.44 8.20
N ALA A 428 -9.74 -17.26 9.18
CA ALA A 428 -8.49 -18.05 9.21
C ALA A 428 -8.76 -19.56 9.31
N ARG A 429 -9.72 -19.96 10.15
CA ARG A 429 -10.15 -21.35 10.26
C ARG A 429 -10.82 -21.83 8.96
N PHE A 430 -11.70 -21.02 8.40
CA PHE A 430 -12.36 -21.33 7.14
C PHE A 430 -11.34 -21.60 6.03
N TYR A 431 -10.27 -20.83 5.95
CA TYR A 431 -9.19 -21.05 5.00
C TYR A 431 -8.41 -22.33 5.27
N ALA A 432 -8.19 -22.70 6.54
CA ALA A 432 -7.52 -23.94 6.91
C ALA A 432 -8.37 -25.18 6.59
N ASP A 433 -9.69 -25.11 6.82
CA ASP A 433 -10.62 -26.23 6.65
C ASP A 433 -11.08 -26.42 5.20
N SER A 434 -11.33 -25.31 4.48
CA SER A 434 -11.95 -25.32 3.14
C SER A 434 -10.97 -25.08 2.00
N VAL A 435 -9.79 -24.54 2.28
CA VAL A 435 -8.69 -24.27 1.34
C VAL A 435 -9.18 -23.59 0.04
N PRO A 436 -9.88 -22.46 0.08
CA PRO A 436 -10.30 -21.76 -1.14
C PRO A 436 -9.13 -21.27 -1.97
N ALA A 437 -8.02 -20.98 -1.30
CA ALA A 437 -6.73 -20.61 -1.88
C ALA A 437 -5.60 -21.16 -1.01
N THR A 438 -4.46 -21.47 -1.62
CA THR A 438 -3.22 -21.70 -0.87
C THR A 438 -2.32 -20.48 -0.98
N PHE A 439 -1.89 -19.96 0.16
CA PHE A 439 -0.95 -18.86 0.25
C PHE A 439 0.47 -19.41 0.08
N ILE A 440 1.25 -18.79 -0.79
CA ILE A 440 2.63 -19.22 -1.06
C ILE A 440 3.58 -18.40 -0.20
N TYR A 441 3.50 -17.07 -0.31
CA TYR A 441 4.27 -16.16 0.55
C TYR A 441 3.57 -14.83 0.70
N HIS A 442 3.86 -14.15 1.81
CA HIS A 442 3.57 -12.75 2.01
C HIS A 442 4.75 -11.93 1.48
N ALA A 443 4.46 -10.95 0.64
CA ALA A 443 5.49 -10.15 -0.01
C ALA A 443 6.23 -9.25 0.99
N ARG A 444 7.50 -9.00 0.71
CA ARG A 444 8.30 -7.99 1.40
C ARG A 444 8.72 -6.90 0.43
N GLY A 445 8.58 -5.66 0.87
CA GLY A 445 9.10 -4.51 0.14
C GLY A 445 10.61 -4.41 0.35
N LEU A 446 11.31 -3.95 -0.68
CA LEU A 446 12.75 -3.68 -0.61
C LEU A 446 13.02 -2.24 -0.96
N GLN A 447 13.65 -1.52 -0.05
CA GLN A 447 14.11 -0.16 -0.27
C GLN A 447 15.64 -0.08 -0.20
N GLY A 448 16.25 0.48 -1.23
CA GLY A 448 17.59 1.02 -1.17
C GLY A 448 17.53 2.42 -0.59
N LEU A 449 18.31 2.68 0.45
CA LEU A 449 18.31 3.94 1.18
C LEU A 449 19.72 4.50 1.28
N SER A 450 19.86 5.82 1.10
CA SER A 450 21.07 6.53 1.51
C SER A 450 21.27 6.36 3.03
N ARG A 451 22.50 6.09 3.49
CA ARG A 451 22.81 6.03 4.91
C ARG A 451 22.66 7.36 5.63
N ARG A 452 22.68 8.46 4.87
CA ARG A 452 22.39 9.80 5.40
C ARG A 452 20.92 9.96 5.83
N LEU A 453 20.01 9.16 5.23
CA LEU A 453 18.59 9.21 5.54
C LEU A 453 18.30 8.42 6.82
N THR A 454 17.99 9.14 7.90
CA THR A 454 17.68 8.61 9.22
C THR A 454 16.24 8.88 9.63
N GLY A 455 15.75 8.25 10.70
CA GLY A 455 14.36 8.38 11.17
C GLY A 455 13.32 7.68 10.29
N ILE A 456 13.73 6.94 9.25
CA ILE A 456 12.84 6.18 8.40
C ILE A 456 12.47 4.85 9.04
N GLU A 457 11.18 4.57 9.12
CA GLU A 457 10.60 3.30 9.54
C GLU A 457 9.64 2.82 8.45
N LEU A 458 9.94 1.66 7.88
CA LEU A 458 9.15 1.01 6.84
C LEU A 458 8.37 -0.17 7.43
N GLY A 459 7.19 -0.43 6.94
CA GLY A 459 6.36 -1.55 7.42
C GLY A 459 4.94 -1.51 6.89
N LEU A 460 4.03 -2.26 7.52
CA LEU A 460 2.64 -2.41 7.07
C LEU A 460 1.84 -1.10 6.98
N ARG A 461 2.28 -0.05 7.66
CA ARG A 461 1.68 1.29 7.53
C ARG A 461 2.09 2.00 6.24
N GLY A 462 3.12 1.50 5.58
CA GLY A 462 3.71 2.05 4.35
C GLY A 462 5.05 2.72 4.56
N GLU A 463 5.64 3.18 3.46
CA GLU A 463 6.97 3.78 3.41
C GLU A 463 7.02 5.18 4.02
N LEU A 464 5.94 5.96 3.86
CA LEU A 464 5.88 7.36 4.29
C LEU A 464 5.34 7.55 5.71
N ALA A 465 4.98 6.48 6.43
CA ALA A 465 4.36 6.59 7.76
C ALA A 465 5.21 7.34 8.79
N SER A 466 6.53 7.34 8.62
CA SER A 466 7.48 8.02 9.51
C SER A 466 8.07 9.32 8.93
N VAL A 467 7.54 9.81 7.80
CA VAL A 467 8.15 10.91 7.01
C VAL A 467 8.38 12.21 7.80
N THR A 468 7.57 12.48 8.82
CA THR A 468 7.74 13.65 9.69
C THR A 468 9.01 13.56 10.57
N ARG A 469 9.56 12.34 10.76
CA ARG A 469 10.78 12.10 11.55
C ARG A 469 12.04 11.94 10.71
N TRP A 470 11.91 11.90 9.38
CA TRP A 470 13.04 11.75 8.49
C TRP A 470 13.99 12.93 8.59
N ARG A 471 15.29 12.64 8.56
CA ARG A 471 16.39 13.62 8.59
C ARG A 471 17.47 13.18 7.62
N LEU A 472 18.19 14.15 7.09
CA LEU A 472 19.42 13.90 6.34
C LEU A 472 20.59 14.33 7.21
N ASP A 473 21.42 13.36 7.59
CA ASP A 473 22.68 13.65 8.28
C ASP A 473 23.67 14.28 7.29
N PRO A 474 24.58 15.15 7.76
CA PRO A 474 25.63 15.69 6.91
C PRO A 474 26.44 14.60 6.18
N PRO A 475 27.04 14.90 5.02
CA PRO A 475 27.86 13.95 4.27
C PRO A 475 29.14 13.52 5.01
#